data_aa05f407f70b6b20a992f1089755d513
#
_entry.id   aa05f407f70b6b20a992f1089755d513
#
_cell.length_a   1.000
_cell.length_b   1.000
_cell.length_c   1.000
_cell.angle_alpha   90.00
_cell.angle_beta   90.00
_cell.angle_gamma   90.00
#
_symmetry.space_group_name_H-M   'P 1'
#
loop_
_entity.id
_entity.type
_entity.pdbx_description
1 polymer ?
#
loop_
_entity_poly.entity_id
_entity_poly.type
_entity_poly.pdbx_seq_one_letter_code
_entity_poly.pdbx_strand_id
1 'polypeptide(L)'
;MTWVVDTGPLSHFAKAGWLGVLKMLAPEHRIVIPDVVDAELRRGAAHRSCPPCVRAQDWIEVRTIDSDAELSAFGRYHGLLVGDNGRNVGECGVLALAEVHHWTAVVDDQEACKAARRAGSVEVRRTLGLLCDAVRQGLLTRTMISAVADDLARSKYRVPFEPGGFIWWAEEKGLL
;
A
#
# COMPACT_ATOMS: atom_id res chain seq x y z
N MET A 1 9.32 -2.89 13.15
CA MET A 1 9.22 -3.05 11.68
C MET A 1 8.30 -1.95 11.17
N THR A 2 8.70 -1.13 10.19
CA THR A 2 7.90 0.02 9.71
C THR A 2 7.35 -0.26 8.33
N TRP A 3 6.10 0.14 8.05
CA TRP A 3 5.52 0.06 6.73
C TRP A 3 5.58 1.42 6.04
N VAL A 4 6.04 1.43 4.79
CA VAL A 4 5.92 2.57 3.87
C VAL A 4 4.81 2.23 2.88
N VAL A 5 3.77 3.07 2.85
CA VAL A 5 2.51 2.73 2.16
C VAL A 5 2.26 3.67 0.99
N ASP A 6 1.86 3.10 -0.13
CA ASP A 6 1.52 3.83 -1.34
C ASP A 6 0.09 4.40 -1.32
N THR A 7 -0.17 5.35 -2.21
CA THR A 7 -1.48 6.00 -2.43
C THR A 7 -2.60 4.99 -2.68
N GLY A 8 -2.32 3.93 -3.45
CA GLY A 8 -3.30 2.92 -3.86
C GLY A 8 -3.96 2.23 -2.67
N PRO A 9 -3.23 1.47 -1.83
CA PRO A 9 -3.74 0.84 -0.61
C PRO A 9 -4.52 1.81 0.28
N LEU A 10 -3.94 2.98 0.59
CA LEU A 10 -4.57 3.99 1.45
C LEU A 10 -5.92 4.46 0.91
N SER A 11 -5.97 4.81 -0.38
CA SER A 11 -7.18 5.30 -1.02
C SER A 11 -8.28 4.25 -1.06
N HIS A 12 -7.94 2.99 -1.30
CA HIS A 12 -8.92 1.91 -1.36
C HIS A 12 -9.48 1.57 0.01
N PHE A 13 -8.63 1.45 1.04
CA PHE A 13 -9.10 1.27 2.42
C PHE A 13 -9.96 2.44 2.90
N ALA A 14 -9.60 3.68 2.54
CA ALA A 14 -10.39 4.86 2.90
C ALA A 14 -11.77 4.88 2.21
N LYS A 15 -11.82 4.60 0.90
CA LYS A 15 -13.08 4.53 0.12
C LYS A 15 -13.99 3.41 0.59
N ALA A 16 -13.42 2.30 1.00
CA ALA A 16 -14.15 1.15 1.53
C ALA A 16 -14.59 1.35 3.00
N GLY A 17 -14.14 2.42 3.68
CA GLY A 17 -14.46 2.66 5.09
C GLY A 17 -13.63 1.84 6.09
N TRP A 18 -12.54 1.22 5.64
CA TRP A 18 -11.75 0.26 6.41
C TRP A 18 -10.34 0.75 6.79
N LEU A 19 -10.10 2.08 6.84
CA LEU A 19 -8.80 2.62 7.29
C LEU A 19 -8.37 2.09 8.68
N GLY A 20 -9.34 1.88 9.58
CA GLY A 20 -9.07 1.30 10.89
C GLY A 20 -8.48 -0.12 10.83
N VAL A 21 -8.84 -0.91 9.81
CA VAL A 21 -8.23 -2.23 9.57
C VAL A 21 -6.78 -2.08 9.16
N LEU A 22 -6.47 -1.17 8.24
CA LEU A 22 -5.08 -0.91 7.84
C LEU A 22 -4.23 -0.46 9.05
N LYS A 23 -4.77 0.44 9.90
CA LYS A 23 -4.12 0.86 11.15
C LYS A 23 -3.84 -0.33 12.06
N MET A 24 -4.84 -1.20 12.26
CA MET A 24 -4.72 -2.36 13.15
C MET A 24 -3.67 -3.36 12.66
N LEU A 25 -3.53 -3.52 11.33
CA LEU A 25 -2.56 -4.42 10.72
C LEU A 25 -1.14 -3.87 10.73
N ALA A 26 -0.99 -2.54 10.74
CA ALA A 26 0.30 -1.89 10.71
C ALA A 26 1.09 -2.13 12.00
N PRO A 27 2.41 -2.36 11.93
CA PRO A 27 3.27 -2.46 13.10
C PRO A 27 3.12 -1.21 13.99
N GLU A 28 2.98 -1.43 15.30
CA GLU A 28 2.81 -0.34 16.27
C GLU A 28 1.64 0.61 15.94
N HIS A 29 0.71 0.15 15.08
CA HIS A 29 -0.41 0.94 14.57
C HIS A 29 -0.02 2.25 13.87
N ARG A 30 1.15 2.27 13.24
CA ARG A 30 1.70 3.42 12.51
C ARG A 30 2.22 3.02 11.13
N ILE A 31 2.12 3.96 10.19
CA ILE A 31 2.70 3.84 8.86
C ILE A 31 3.41 5.12 8.46
N VAL A 32 4.32 4.99 7.52
CA VAL A 32 5.01 6.12 6.87
C VAL A 32 4.51 6.24 5.43
N ILE A 33 4.38 7.45 4.95
CA ILE A 33 4.19 7.76 3.53
C ILE A 33 5.26 8.75 3.07
N PRO A 34 5.82 8.59 1.87
CA PRO A 34 6.68 9.62 1.29
C PRO A 34 5.90 10.91 1.03
N ASP A 35 6.59 12.04 0.99
CA ASP A 35 6.02 13.34 0.64
C ASP A 35 5.40 13.36 -0.78
N VAL A 36 5.95 12.60 -1.72
CA VAL A 36 5.37 12.41 -3.06
C VAL A 36 4.00 11.72 -3.00
N VAL A 37 3.81 10.75 -2.08
CA VAL A 37 2.50 10.11 -1.83
C VAL A 37 1.54 11.10 -1.16
N ASP A 38 1.97 11.88 -0.18
CA ASP A 38 1.13 12.93 0.41
C ASP A 38 0.68 13.95 -0.65
N ALA A 39 1.57 14.33 -1.58
CA ALA A 39 1.22 15.22 -2.69
C ALA A 39 0.17 14.57 -3.62
N GLU A 40 0.24 13.27 -3.89
CA GLU A 40 -0.79 12.55 -4.65
C GLU A 40 -2.13 12.49 -3.91
N LEU A 41 -2.12 12.21 -2.62
CA LEU A 41 -3.32 12.21 -1.78
C LEU A 41 -3.99 13.58 -1.75
N ARG A 42 -3.21 14.68 -1.71
CA ARG A 42 -3.74 16.06 -1.81
C ARG A 42 -4.43 16.29 -3.15
N ARG A 43 -3.78 15.93 -4.26
CA ARG A 43 -4.38 16.04 -5.60
C ARG A 43 -5.63 15.18 -5.72
N GLY A 44 -5.56 13.93 -5.21
CA GLY A 44 -6.69 13.02 -5.19
C GLY A 44 -7.88 13.55 -4.40
N ALA A 45 -7.66 14.20 -3.27
CA ALA A 45 -8.72 14.82 -2.47
C ALA A 45 -9.38 15.98 -3.22
N ALA A 46 -8.61 16.84 -3.89
CA ALA A 46 -9.13 17.94 -4.71
C ALA A 46 -10.03 17.43 -5.85
N HIS A 47 -9.71 16.28 -6.43
CA HIS A 47 -10.49 15.66 -7.53
C HIS A 47 -11.49 14.60 -7.04
N ARG A 48 -11.76 14.50 -5.73
CA ARG A 48 -12.64 13.49 -5.10
C ARG A 48 -12.25 12.03 -5.42
N SER A 49 -11.02 11.80 -5.82
CA SER A 49 -10.50 10.44 -6.09
C SER A 49 -9.91 9.76 -4.84
N CYS A 50 -9.62 10.53 -3.78
CA CYS A 50 -9.22 10.03 -2.47
C CYS A 50 -10.00 10.75 -1.36
N PRO A 51 -10.53 10.05 -0.35
CA PRO A 51 -11.20 10.68 0.77
C PRO A 51 -10.25 11.57 1.58
N PRO A 52 -10.64 12.79 1.98
CA PRO A 52 -9.80 13.68 2.79
C PRO A 52 -9.42 13.10 4.16
N CYS A 53 -10.21 12.12 4.66
CA CYS A 53 -9.99 11.48 5.95
C CYS A 53 -8.63 10.77 6.06
N VAL A 54 -7.98 10.40 4.97
CA VAL A 54 -6.65 9.77 4.99
C VAL A 54 -5.64 10.70 5.64
N ARG A 55 -5.61 11.97 5.23
CA ARG A 55 -4.66 12.95 5.74
C ARG A 55 -4.97 13.48 7.14
N ALA A 56 -6.16 13.22 7.65
CA ALA A 56 -6.57 13.59 9.00
C ALA A 56 -6.15 12.54 10.05
N GLN A 57 -5.46 11.47 9.64
CA GLN A 57 -5.05 10.41 10.55
C GLN A 57 -3.73 10.75 11.25
N ASP A 58 -3.70 10.67 12.56
CA ASP A 58 -2.53 10.92 13.42
C ASP A 58 -1.48 9.80 13.43
N TRP A 59 -1.85 8.63 12.89
CA TRP A 59 -0.99 7.44 12.79
C TRP A 59 -0.29 7.30 11.43
N ILE A 60 -0.53 8.25 10.50
CA ILE A 60 0.14 8.34 9.20
C ILE A 60 1.20 9.43 9.28
N GLU A 61 2.45 9.04 9.26
CA GLU A 61 3.60 9.96 9.28
C GLU A 61 4.02 10.27 7.84
N VAL A 62 4.17 11.56 7.53
CA VAL A 62 4.74 11.99 6.24
C VAL A 62 6.25 12.16 6.41
N ARG A 63 7.02 11.51 5.53
CA ARG A 63 8.47 11.62 5.49
C ARG A 63 8.94 12.20 4.17
N THR A 64 9.74 13.24 4.24
CA THR A 64 10.40 13.82 3.06
C THR A 64 11.56 12.95 2.62
N ILE A 65 11.74 12.82 1.31
CA ILE A 65 12.90 12.17 0.70
C ILE A 65 13.97 13.25 0.53
N ASP A 66 14.97 13.30 1.43
CA ASP A 66 15.93 14.41 1.48
C ASP A 66 17.40 13.99 1.67
N SER A 67 17.69 12.77 2.13
CA SER A 67 19.06 12.30 2.22
C SER A 67 19.62 11.85 0.86
N ASP A 68 20.94 11.95 0.69
CA ASP A 68 21.62 11.53 -0.55
C ASP A 68 21.31 10.08 -0.93
N ALA A 69 21.20 9.19 0.07
CA ALA A 69 20.87 7.79 -0.15
C ALA A 69 19.41 7.62 -0.64
N GLU A 70 18.45 8.33 -0.02
CA GLU A 70 17.05 8.29 -0.42
C GLU A 70 16.85 8.90 -1.82
N LEU A 71 17.47 10.04 -2.10
CA LEU A 71 17.40 10.69 -3.42
C LEU A 71 18.03 9.81 -4.51
N SER A 72 19.16 9.16 -4.21
CA SER A 72 19.79 8.22 -5.13
C SER A 72 18.90 7.00 -5.41
N ALA A 73 18.30 6.42 -4.36
CA ALA A 73 17.36 5.30 -4.50
C ALA A 73 16.12 5.73 -5.30
N PHE A 74 15.54 6.88 -4.97
CA PHE A 74 14.40 7.44 -5.68
C PHE A 74 14.71 7.64 -7.18
N GLY A 75 15.86 8.23 -7.52
CA GLY A 75 16.29 8.42 -8.91
C GLY A 75 16.41 7.10 -9.68
N ARG A 76 16.93 6.04 -9.06
CA ARG A 76 16.98 4.70 -9.68
C ARG A 76 15.59 4.14 -9.98
N TYR A 77 14.69 4.16 -8.99
CA TYR A 77 13.31 3.68 -9.19
C TYR A 77 12.54 4.54 -10.19
N HIS A 78 12.74 5.87 -10.15
CA HIS A 78 12.15 6.78 -11.12
C HIS A 78 12.55 6.42 -12.56
N GLY A 79 13.83 6.18 -12.81
CA GLY A 79 14.31 5.74 -14.13
C GLY A 79 13.78 4.38 -14.59
N LEU A 80 13.34 3.52 -13.66
CA LEU A 80 12.79 2.19 -13.96
C LEU A 80 11.26 2.18 -14.14
N LEU A 81 10.53 3.03 -13.43
CA LEU A 81 9.07 2.94 -13.28
C LEU A 81 8.32 4.11 -13.91
N VAL A 82 8.93 5.29 -13.97
CA VAL A 82 8.26 6.50 -14.45
C VAL A 82 8.48 6.63 -15.95
N GLY A 83 7.39 6.51 -16.70
CA GLY A 83 7.39 6.80 -18.13
C GLY A 83 7.04 8.26 -18.41
N ASP A 84 6.86 8.60 -19.68
CA ASP A 84 6.56 9.97 -20.17
C ASP A 84 5.28 10.57 -19.56
N ASN A 85 4.41 9.74 -19.00
CA ASN A 85 3.15 10.18 -18.39
C ASN A 85 3.26 10.55 -16.91
N GLY A 86 4.45 10.45 -16.30
CA GLY A 86 4.70 10.79 -14.89
C GLY A 86 3.97 9.90 -13.86
N ARG A 87 3.55 8.69 -14.24
CA ARG A 87 2.94 7.73 -13.32
C ARG A 87 3.99 7.06 -12.44
N ASN A 88 3.55 6.43 -11.35
CA ASN A 88 4.36 5.62 -10.44
C ASN A 88 5.42 6.42 -9.64
N VAL A 89 5.25 7.73 -9.50
CA VAL A 89 6.15 8.56 -8.68
C VAL A 89 5.99 8.22 -7.19
N GLY A 90 4.76 7.96 -6.74
CA GLY A 90 4.47 7.52 -5.38
C GLY A 90 5.19 6.21 -5.05
N GLU A 91 5.06 5.21 -5.93
CA GLU A 91 5.73 3.91 -5.80
C GLU A 91 7.26 4.04 -5.75
N CYS A 92 7.84 4.97 -6.51
CA CYS A 92 9.28 5.25 -6.45
C CYS A 92 9.70 5.73 -5.06
N GLY A 93 8.92 6.64 -4.47
CA GLY A 93 9.16 7.13 -3.10
C GLY A 93 9.04 6.04 -2.06
N VAL A 94 8.00 5.21 -2.17
CA VAL A 94 7.79 4.07 -1.27
C VAL A 94 8.96 3.10 -1.32
N LEU A 95 9.38 2.69 -2.51
CA LEU A 95 10.50 1.75 -2.69
C LEU A 95 11.83 2.35 -2.23
N ALA A 96 12.06 3.65 -2.47
CA ALA A 96 13.27 4.33 -2.04
C ALA A 96 13.42 4.36 -0.52
N LEU A 97 12.38 4.78 0.21
CA LEU A 97 12.40 4.77 1.67
C LEU A 97 12.50 3.36 2.23
N ALA A 98 11.77 2.39 1.64
CA ALA A 98 11.81 1.01 2.08
C ALA A 98 13.22 0.41 1.92
N GLU A 99 13.92 0.68 0.81
CA GLU A 99 15.26 0.19 0.57
C GLU A 99 16.27 0.78 1.56
N VAL A 100 16.29 2.10 1.70
CA VAL A 100 17.30 2.79 2.51
C VAL A 100 17.16 2.49 4.00
N HIS A 101 15.92 2.38 4.48
CA HIS A 101 15.65 2.17 5.91
C HIS A 101 15.36 0.71 6.28
N HIS A 102 15.43 -0.22 5.33
CA HIS A 102 15.06 -1.63 5.53
C HIS A 102 13.62 -1.78 6.06
N TRP A 103 12.71 -0.98 5.52
CA TRP A 103 11.28 -1.01 5.85
C TRP A 103 10.50 -1.86 4.83
N THR A 104 9.28 -2.23 5.18
CA THR A 104 8.41 -2.98 4.28
C THR A 104 7.61 -2.02 3.40
N ALA A 105 7.71 -2.16 2.09
CA ALA A 105 6.90 -1.45 1.12
C ALA A 105 5.50 -2.08 1.01
N VAL A 106 4.45 -1.28 1.14
CA VAL A 106 3.06 -1.70 0.87
C VAL A 106 2.61 -1.08 -0.44
N VAL A 107 2.69 -1.86 -1.52
CA VAL A 107 2.37 -1.43 -2.88
C VAL A 107 1.61 -2.53 -3.62
N ASP A 108 0.66 -2.15 -4.46
CA ASP A 108 -0.13 -3.07 -5.27
C ASP A 108 0.26 -3.09 -6.75
N ASP A 109 0.96 -2.05 -7.21
CA ASP A 109 1.42 -1.96 -8.60
C ASP A 109 2.37 -3.10 -8.95
N GLN A 110 2.12 -3.73 -10.10
CA GLN A 110 2.86 -4.92 -10.51
C GLN A 110 4.30 -4.60 -10.93
N GLU A 111 4.50 -3.45 -11.58
CA GLU A 111 5.84 -3.05 -12.04
C GLU A 111 6.70 -2.62 -10.84
N ALA A 112 6.12 -1.92 -9.86
CA ALA A 112 6.77 -1.60 -8.60
C ALA A 112 7.19 -2.89 -7.84
N CYS A 113 6.29 -3.88 -7.74
CA CYS A 113 6.62 -5.18 -7.15
C CYS A 113 7.77 -5.91 -7.89
N LYS A 114 7.80 -5.83 -9.22
CA LYS A 114 8.89 -6.41 -10.03
C LYS A 114 10.21 -5.68 -9.80
N ALA A 115 10.19 -4.34 -9.74
CA ALA A 115 11.36 -3.52 -9.48
C ALA A 115 11.97 -3.84 -8.10
N ALA A 116 11.15 -3.90 -7.06
CA ALA A 116 11.58 -4.30 -5.72
C ALA A 116 12.22 -5.69 -5.69
N ARG A 117 11.62 -6.68 -6.36
CA ARG A 117 12.19 -8.04 -6.45
C ARG A 117 13.54 -8.06 -7.16
N ARG A 118 13.73 -7.26 -8.21
CA ARG A 118 14.99 -7.15 -8.93
C ARG A 118 16.08 -6.50 -8.08
N ALA A 119 15.71 -5.50 -7.27
CA ALA A 119 16.63 -4.88 -6.32
C ALA A 119 17.06 -5.86 -5.20
N GLY A 120 16.18 -6.80 -4.81
CA GLY A 120 16.47 -7.86 -3.83
C GLY A 120 16.58 -7.38 -2.38
N SER A 121 16.48 -6.07 -2.13
CA SER A 121 16.69 -5.43 -0.83
C SER A 121 15.40 -4.92 -0.17
N VAL A 122 14.26 -4.98 -0.89
CA VAL A 122 12.98 -4.42 -0.41
C VAL A 122 11.97 -5.54 -0.17
N GLU A 123 11.50 -5.65 1.07
CA GLU A 123 10.35 -6.49 1.38
C GLU A 123 9.06 -5.80 0.91
N VAL A 124 8.25 -6.51 0.10
CA VAL A 124 7.01 -5.99 -0.44
C VAL A 124 5.82 -6.77 0.12
N ARG A 125 4.81 -6.04 0.55
CA ARG A 125 3.48 -6.55 0.88
C ARG A 125 2.43 -5.94 -0.05
N ARG A 126 1.42 -6.71 -0.39
CA ARG A 126 0.28 -6.28 -1.19
C ARG A 126 -0.99 -6.28 -0.34
N THR A 127 -1.94 -5.46 -0.68
CA THR A 127 -3.21 -5.31 0.06
C THR A 127 -3.89 -6.65 0.36
N LEU A 128 -4.07 -7.53 -0.63
CA LEU A 128 -4.70 -8.84 -0.40
C LEU A 128 -3.85 -9.75 0.50
N GLY A 129 -2.51 -9.64 0.43
CA GLY A 129 -1.61 -10.36 1.32
C GLY A 129 -1.77 -9.93 2.78
N LEU A 130 -1.93 -8.62 3.03
CA LEU A 130 -2.20 -8.10 4.37
C LEU A 130 -3.52 -8.63 4.94
N LEU A 131 -4.55 -8.77 4.11
CA LEU A 131 -5.81 -9.39 4.53
C LEU A 131 -5.63 -10.87 4.91
N CYS A 132 -4.82 -11.61 4.17
CA CYS A 132 -4.48 -12.99 4.53
C CYS A 132 -3.71 -13.05 5.86
N ASP A 133 -2.75 -12.14 6.06
CA ASP A 133 -2.00 -12.05 7.31
C ASP A 133 -2.92 -11.78 8.51
N ALA A 134 -3.93 -10.91 8.35
CA ALA A 134 -4.93 -10.64 9.39
C ALA A 134 -5.68 -11.90 9.84
N VAL A 135 -6.05 -12.76 8.90
CA VAL A 135 -6.71 -14.04 9.21
C VAL A 135 -5.74 -15.00 9.89
N ARG A 136 -4.53 -15.16 9.36
CA ARG A 136 -3.51 -16.08 9.92
C ARG A 136 -3.10 -15.72 11.34
N GLN A 137 -3.05 -14.41 11.64
CA GLN A 137 -2.74 -13.91 12.98
C GLN A 137 -3.93 -13.88 13.93
N GLY A 138 -5.13 -14.26 13.46
CA GLY A 138 -6.35 -14.24 14.27
C GLY A 138 -6.85 -12.84 14.63
N LEU A 139 -6.36 -11.79 13.94
CA LEU A 139 -6.78 -10.40 14.17
C LEU A 139 -8.20 -10.14 13.65
N LEU A 140 -8.58 -10.80 12.57
CA LEU A 140 -9.91 -10.73 11.98
C LEU A 140 -10.41 -12.12 11.64
N THR A 141 -11.73 -12.32 11.76
CA THR A 141 -12.36 -13.58 11.33
C THR A 141 -12.41 -13.68 9.81
N ARG A 142 -12.50 -14.89 9.27
CA ARG A 142 -12.68 -15.14 7.82
C ARG A 142 -13.89 -14.37 7.25
N THR A 143 -14.98 -14.31 8.00
CA THR A 143 -16.19 -13.57 7.59
C THR A 143 -15.93 -12.07 7.50
N MET A 144 -15.27 -11.48 8.51
CA MET A 144 -14.96 -10.05 8.51
C MET A 144 -14.03 -9.68 7.36
N ILE A 145 -12.98 -10.48 7.13
CA ILE A 145 -12.01 -10.17 6.08
C ILE A 145 -12.60 -10.35 4.67
N SER A 146 -13.53 -11.29 4.48
CA SER A 146 -14.27 -11.42 3.23
C SER A 146 -15.11 -10.17 2.95
N ALA A 147 -15.78 -9.63 3.96
CA ALA A 147 -16.52 -8.37 3.83
C ALA A 147 -15.59 -7.19 3.48
N VAL A 148 -14.42 -7.10 4.13
CA VAL A 148 -13.40 -6.08 3.79
C VAL A 148 -12.96 -6.21 2.33
N ALA A 149 -12.67 -7.42 1.87
CA ALA A 149 -12.24 -7.68 0.50
C ALA A 149 -13.31 -7.31 -0.54
N ASP A 150 -14.59 -7.60 -0.25
CA ASP A 150 -15.72 -7.23 -1.10
C ASP A 150 -15.92 -5.71 -1.16
N ASP A 151 -15.76 -5.01 -0.03
CA ASP A 151 -15.85 -3.54 0.02
C ASP A 151 -14.68 -2.87 -0.72
N LEU A 152 -13.47 -3.45 -0.63
CA LEU A 152 -12.34 -3.02 -1.44
C LEU A 152 -12.63 -3.18 -2.93
N ALA A 153 -13.20 -4.30 -3.36
CA ALA A 153 -13.61 -4.51 -4.74
C ALA A 153 -14.64 -3.46 -5.20
N ARG A 154 -15.64 -3.13 -4.35
CA ARG A 154 -16.60 -2.04 -4.62
C ARG A 154 -15.94 -0.66 -4.73
N SER A 155 -14.81 -0.43 -4.06
CA SER A 155 -14.00 0.78 -4.19
C SER A 155 -13.21 0.88 -5.51
N LYS A 156 -13.43 -0.04 -6.45
CA LYS A 156 -12.68 -0.23 -7.72
C LYS A 156 -11.26 -0.77 -7.54
N TYR A 157 -10.95 -1.36 -6.40
CA TYR A 157 -9.74 -2.15 -6.25
C TYR A 157 -9.87 -3.43 -7.09
N ARG A 158 -8.84 -3.74 -7.89
CA ARG A 158 -8.86 -4.94 -8.74
C ARG A 158 -8.59 -6.19 -7.90
N VAL A 159 -9.59 -7.05 -7.81
CA VAL A 159 -9.50 -8.35 -7.15
C VAL A 159 -9.54 -9.48 -8.17
N PRO A 160 -8.87 -10.62 -7.92
CA PRO A 160 -8.87 -11.78 -8.81
C PRO A 160 -9.98 -12.81 -8.50
N PHE A 161 -11.04 -12.42 -7.83
CA PHE A 161 -12.14 -13.27 -7.38
C PHE A 161 -13.48 -12.52 -7.47
N GLU A 162 -14.58 -13.29 -7.52
CA GLU A 162 -15.94 -12.77 -7.47
C GLU A 162 -16.33 -12.37 -6.04
N PRO A 163 -17.36 -11.53 -5.83
CA PRO A 163 -17.86 -11.19 -4.50
C PRO A 163 -18.08 -12.42 -3.62
N GLY A 164 -17.61 -12.37 -2.38
CA GLY A 164 -17.61 -13.49 -1.43
C GLY A 164 -16.51 -14.54 -1.66
N GLY A 165 -15.75 -14.44 -2.75
CA GLY A 165 -14.75 -15.45 -3.15
C GLY A 165 -13.36 -15.29 -2.52
N PHE A 166 -13.12 -14.29 -1.68
CA PHE A 166 -11.78 -14.00 -1.16
C PHE A 166 -11.15 -15.19 -0.44
N ILE A 167 -11.87 -15.83 0.48
CA ILE A 167 -11.33 -16.93 1.29
C ILE A 167 -10.98 -18.12 0.40
N TRP A 168 -11.90 -18.53 -0.48
CA TRP A 168 -11.65 -19.63 -1.42
C TRP A 168 -10.42 -19.34 -2.31
N TRP A 169 -10.33 -18.13 -2.86
CA TRP A 169 -9.18 -17.70 -3.66
C TRP A 169 -7.88 -17.76 -2.87
N ALA A 170 -7.88 -17.28 -1.62
CA ALA A 170 -6.69 -17.25 -0.78
C ALA A 170 -6.21 -18.66 -0.41
N GLU A 171 -7.15 -19.60 -0.14
CA GLU A 171 -6.85 -21.01 0.09
C GLU A 171 -6.29 -21.69 -1.16
N GLU A 172 -6.92 -21.48 -2.33
CA GLU A 172 -6.41 -22.00 -3.61
C GLU A 172 -4.97 -21.53 -3.92
N LYS A 173 -4.61 -20.32 -3.50
CA LYS A 173 -3.25 -19.76 -3.66
C LYS A 173 -2.29 -20.14 -2.54
N GLY A 174 -2.73 -20.92 -1.56
CA GLY A 174 -1.91 -21.29 -0.38
C GLY A 174 -1.54 -20.09 0.50
N LEU A 175 -2.39 -19.06 0.51
CA LEU A 175 -2.20 -17.86 1.32
C LEU A 175 -2.91 -17.91 2.67
N LEU A 176 -3.80 -18.89 2.86
CA LEU A 176 -4.52 -19.21 4.11
C LEU A 176 -4.42 -20.69 4.42
#